data_adc39aaaa668110777adff45935eb98a
#
_entry.id   adc39aaaa668110777adff45935eb98a
#
_cell.length_a   1.000
_cell.length_b   1.000
_cell.length_c   1.000
_cell.angle_alpha   90.00
_cell.angle_beta   90.00
_cell.angle_gamma   90.00
#
_symmetry.space_group_name_H-M   'P 1'
#
loop_
_entity.id
_entity.type
_entity.pdbx_description
1 polymer ?
#
loop_
_entity_poly.entity_id
_entity_poly.type
_entity_poly.pdbx_seq_one_letter_code
_entity_poly.pdbx_strand_id
1 'polypeptide(L)' 'MSRKYRVEQKFTTGWGVVEEKAIKLTKDEARKVLEKLLAEGVNPDDIRAIPD' A
#
# COMPACT_ATOMS: atom_id res chain seq x y z
N MET A 1 -19.54 -3.92 -8.56
CA MET A 1 -18.26 -4.63 -8.48
C MET A 1 -17.29 -3.87 -7.61
N SER A 2 -16.64 -4.54 -6.71
CA SER A 2 -15.67 -3.87 -5.84
C SER A 2 -14.31 -3.76 -6.55
N ARG A 3 -13.73 -2.56 -6.48
CA ARG A 3 -12.41 -2.32 -7.00
C ARG A 3 -11.39 -2.88 -6.02
N LYS A 4 -10.34 -3.48 -6.55
CA LYS A 4 -9.24 -3.95 -5.74
C LYS A 4 -8.09 -2.95 -5.80
N TYR A 5 -7.24 -2.99 -4.80
CA TYR A 5 -6.13 -2.06 -4.65
C TYR A 5 -4.86 -2.82 -4.31
N ARG A 6 -3.74 -2.17 -4.52
CA ARG A 6 -2.47 -2.65 -4.01
C ARG A 6 -1.78 -1.49 -3.31
N VAL A 7 -0.97 -1.81 -2.31
CA VAL A 7 -0.21 -0.82 -1.55
C VAL A 7 1.23 -0.88 -2.00
N GLU A 8 1.75 0.27 -2.44
CA GLU A 8 3.13 0.39 -2.88
C GLU A 8 3.89 1.32 -1.98
N GLN A 9 5.19 1.09 -1.90
CA GLN A 9 6.12 1.93 -1.15
C GLN A 9 7.25 2.35 -2.08
N LYS A 10 7.75 3.56 -1.87
CA LYS A 10 8.88 4.06 -2.65
C LYS A 10 10.16 3.51 -2.05
N PHE A 11 10.88 2.75 -2.84
CA PHE A 11 12.20 2.23 -2.50
C PHE A 11 13.26 2.98 -3.29
N THR A 12 14.54 2.70 -3.00
CA THR A 12 15.66 3.32 -3.72
C THR A 12 15.57 3.07 -5.23
N THR A 13 15.05 1.91 -5.60
CA THR A 13 14.92 1.51 -7.00
C THR A 13 13.61 1.93 -7.65
N GLY A 14 12.73 2.61 -6.89
CA GLY A 14 11.43 3.06 -7.40
C GLY A 14 10.27 2.50 -6.61
N TRP A 15 9.07 2.63 -7.14
CA TRP A 15 7.86 2.14 -6.48
C TRP A 15 7.72 0.63 -6.64
N GLY A 16 7.37 -0.04 -5.54
CA GLY A 16 7.09 -1.46 -5.57
C GLY A 16 6.09 -1.83 -4.48
N VAL A 17 5.44 -2.99 -4.63
CA VAL A 17 4.51 -3.46 -3.59
C VAL A 17 5.28 -3.74 -2.31
N VAL A 18 4.67 -3.40 -1.18
CA VAL A 18 5.34 -3.55 0.12
C VAL A 18 5.54 -5.02 0.48
N GLU A 19 4.64 -5.89 0.02
CA GLU A 19 4.76 -7.34 0.23
C GLU A 19 3.80 -8.05 -0.72
N GLU A 20 3.99 -9.35 -0.92
CA GLU A 20 3.16 -10.13 -1.84
C GLU A 20 1.68 -10.07 -1.48
N LYS A 21 1.36 -9.96 -0.21
CA LYS A 21 -0.03 -9.92 0.26
C LYS A 21 -0.67 -8.56 0.09
N ALA A 22 0.09 -7.53 -0.26
CA ALA A 22 -0.41 -6.17 -0.39
C ALA A 22 -0.98 -5.90 -1.78
N ILE A 23 -1.60 -6.90 -2.40
CA ILE A 23 -2.27 -6.79 -3.69
C ILE A 23 -3.69 -7.33 -3.58
N LYS A 24 -4.54 -6.94 -4.52
CA LYS A 24 -5.94 -7.38 -4.59
C LYS A 24 -6.68 -7.14 -3.27
N LEU A 25 -6.41 -6.00 -2.67
CA LEU A 25 -7.02 -5.62 -1.39
C LEU A 25 -8.30 -4.83 -1.62
N THR A 26 -9.25 -4.98 -0.70
CA THR A 26 -10.39 -4.07 -0.68
C THR A 26 -9.89 -2.70 -0.21
N LYS A 27 -10.74 -1.68 -0.39
CA LYS A 27 -10.39 -0.33 0.05
C LYS A 27 -10.05 -0.30 1.55
N ASP A 28 -10.83 -1.00 2.36
CA ASP A 28 -10.61 -1.03 3.81
C ASP A 28 -9.31 -1.75 4.16
N GLU A 29 -9.03 -2.84 3.48
CA GLU A 29 -7.79 -3.59 3.70
C GLU A 29 -6.57 -2.75 3.32
N ALA A 30 -6.65 -2.04 2.18
CA ALA A 30 -5.57 -1.16 1.75
C ALA A 30 -5.32 -0.06 2.77
N ARG A 31 -6.40 0.51 3.32
CA ARG A 31 -6.28 1.54 4.35
C ARG A 31 -5.56 1.00 5.57
N LYS A 32 -5.90 -0.22 6.01
CA LYS A 32 -5.25 -0.82 7.18
C LYS A 32 -3.76 -1.02 6.96
N VAL A 33 -3.36 -1.43 5.76
CA VAL A 33 -1.95 -1.59 5.44
C VAL A 33 -1.24 -0.24 5.50
N LEU A 34 -1.85 0.81 4.94
CA LEU A 34 -1.28 2.15 5.00
C LEU A 34 -1.12 2.63 6.44
N GLU A 35 -2.14 2.43 7.27
CA GLU A 35 -2.09 2.83 8.68
C GLU A 35 -0.99 2.09 9.43
N LYS A 36 -0.82 0.81 9.14
CA LYS A 36 0.25 0.01 9.75
C LYS A 36 1.61 0.58 9.40
N LEU A 37 1.83 0.90 8.12
CA LEU A 37 3.09 1.47 7.67
C LEU A 37 3.37 2.82 8.33
N LEU A 38 2.36 3.66 8.45
CA LEU A 38 2.50 4.95 9.13
C LEU A 38 2.86 4.76 10.60
N ALA A 39 2.24 3.77 11.25
CA ALA A 39 2.54 3.46 12.65
C ALA A 39 3.97 2.95 12.81
N GLU A 40 4.54 2.35 11.79
CA GLU A 40 5.92 1.86 11.79
C GLU A 40 6.92 2.97 11.48
N GLY A 41 6.44 4.17 11.18
CA GLY A 41 7.30 5.32 10.92
C GLY A 41 7.59 5.58 9.46
N VAL A 42 6.90 4.91 8.55
CA VAL A 42 7.07 5.15 7.12
C VAL A 42 6.45 6.50 6.75
N ASN A 43 7.19 7.27 5.94
CA ASN A 43 6.73 8.58 5.51
C ASN A 43 5.48 8.43 4.60
N PRO A 44 4.40 9.17 4.86
CA PRO A 44 3.19 9.08 4.03
C PRO A 44 3.42 9.42 2.56
N ASP A 45 4.46 10.20 2.24
CA ASP A 45 4.81 10.52 0.86
C ASP A 45 5.46 9.34 0.14
N ASP A 46 5.89 8.33 0.88
CA ASP A 46 6.58 7.17 0.33
C ASP A 46 5.67 5.95 0.20
N ILE A 47 4.38 6.10 0.45
CA ILE A 47 3.42 5.00 0.33
C ILE A 47 2.19 5.46 -0.43
N ARG A 48 1.54 4.52 -1.11
CA ARG A 48 0.31 4.82 -1.84
C ARG A 48 -0.52 3.55 -2.03
N ALA A 49 -1.83 3.74 -2.17
CA ALA A 49 -2.74 2.67 -2.57
C ALA A 49 -3.24 3.02 -3.97
N ILE A 50 -3.06 2.13 -4.91
CA ILE A 50 -3.49 2.35 -6.29
C ILE A 50 -4.37 1.20 -6.73
N PRO A 51 -5.24 1.42 -7.72
CA PRO A 51 -6.07 0.34 -8.28
C PRO A 51 -5.18 -0.77 -8.82
N ASP A 52 -5.56 -1.97 -8.47
CA ASP A 52 -4.80 -3.15 -8.90
C ASP A 52 -5.40 -3.71 -10.20
#